data_f29e79adffd3f03b4f89ec6cf7128fbf
#
_entry.id   f29e79adffd3f03b4f89ec6cf7128fbf
#
_cell.length_a   1.000
_cell.length_b   1.000
_cell.length_c   1.000
_cell.angle_alpha   90.00
_cell.angle_beta   90.00
_cell.angle_gamma   90.00
#
_symmetry.space_group_name_H-M   'P 1'
#
loop_
_entity.id
_entity.type
_entity.pdbx_description
1 polymer ?
#
loop_
_entity_poly.entity_id
_entity_poly.type
_entity_poly.pdbx_seq_one_letter_code
_entity_poly.pdbx_strand_id
1 'polypeptide(L)'
;MRYSNRKRDVLKNYTLLLFLVVSLSFFLINCNQNLKKGLTIDESHYKETVEKIILIDSVWAGHRVGFCLLTDLNRQYIAYYNANRNMVVGQRNIDEANFSLFQMPSPPRDKNHKEKSKRFSATEVGWDSHNSITMGVDSKGYIHLSGNMHVDSLTYFRSQKPNDITTLKQYFPMVGPNELRATYPKFMLTRENQLIFHYRDGGSGNGNEIYNIYNTVSQTWSRMLNVPLTDGQGLMNAYQSQPELKEDGWYHVYWVWRDTPDCSTNHDLSYMKSPDLKNWYNAFDQLISLPATLDQKSLVVDPIPPKGGIINLAAKLCFDKNQNPLFVYHKYDEAGNIQLYIAQRSNQKWEYKVITDWDYRWAFSGNGSIKNELTIKSFNRRSDDRFEVGFWHIKYGDGTILLDEELNPIGRVLKSEKLFSRKFNDSSVKVEGNFPGLQVIGAKDIGKNNEPGYRYALKWETLGTNRDKPREKPWPPASSLYLYKIKTYN
;
A
#
# COMPACT_ATOMS: atom_id res chain seq x y z
N MET A 1 64.08 42.08 -31.42
CA MET A 1 62.69 42.55 -31.31
C MET A 1 61.63 41.59 -31.90
N ARG A 2 61.83 40.26 -31.86
CA ARG A 2 60.79 39.28 -32.39
C ARG A 2 60.25 38.26 -31.35
N TYR A 3 60.68 38.40 -30.09
CA TYR A 3 60.26 37.45 -29.02
C TYR A 3 59.13 37.96 -28.08
N SER A 4 58.78 39.25 -28.18
CA SER A 4 57.79 39.89 -27.31
C SER A 4 56.34 39.75 -27.80
N ASN A 5 56.09 39.59 -29.10
CA ASN A 5 54.74 39.55 -29.64
C ASN A 5 54.04 38.17 -29.54
N ARG A 6 54.85 37.07 -29.55
CA ARG A 6 54.29 35.72 -29.43
C ARG A 6 53.65 35.40 -28.05
N LYS A 7 54.14 36.00 -26.95
CA LYS A 7 53.58 35.84 -25.61
C LYS A 7 52.26 36.62 -25.40
N ARG A 8 52.10 37.73 -26.08
CA ARG A 8 50.84 38.52 -26.01
C ARG A 8 49.67 37.88 -26.74
N ASP A 9 49.92 37.22 -27.86
CA ASP A 9 48.88 36.54 -28.63
C ASP A 9 48.45 35.23 -27.96
N VAL A 10 49.36 34.50 -27.31
CA VAL A 10 49.04 33.30 -26.51
C VAL A 10 48.22 33.67 -25.29
N LEU A 11 48.52 34.78 -24.58
CA LEU A 11 47.72 35.23 -23.43
C LEU A 11 46.31 35.72 -23.84
N LYS A 12 46.18 36.38 -25.00
CA LYS A 12 44.87 36.79 -25.53
C LYS A 12 43.99 35.59 -25.91
N ASN A 13 44.58 34.55 -26.47
CA ASN A 13 43.84 33.34 -26.83
C ASN A 13 43.41 32.55 -25.58
N TYR A 14 44.22 32.49 -24.52
CA TYR A 14 43.81 31.86 -23.25
C TYR A 14 42.75 32.64 -22.52
N THR A 15 42.78 34.01 -22.56
CA THR A 15 41.70 34.82 -21.96
C THR A 15 40.41 34.70 -22.75
N LEU A 16 40.43 34.60 -24.06
CA LEU A 16 39.24 34.37 -24.90
C LEU A 16 38.65 32.98 -24.72
N LEU A 17 39.52 31.94 -24.57
CA LEU A 17 39.11 30.58 -24.28
C LEU A 17 38.47 30.45 -22.88
N LEU A 18 39.05 31.15 -21.88
CA LEU A 18 38.50 31.16 -20.52
C LEU A 18 37.14 31.89 -20.46
N PHE A 19 36.96 32.99 -21.22
CA PHE A 19 35.69 33.67 -21.34
C PHE A 19 34.64 32.82 -22.08
N LEU A 20 35.04 32.05 -23.10
CA LEU A 20 34.10 31.12 -23.78
C LEU A 20 33.74 29.92 -22.91
N VAL A 21 34.66 29.36 -22.13
CA VAL A 21 34.37 28.25 -21.19
C VAL A 21 33.51 28.73 -20.02
N VAL A 22 33.77 29.93 -19.49
CA VAL A 22 32.92 30.53 -18.42
C VAL A 22 31.58 30.93 -18.96
N SER A 23 31.43 31.45 -20.17
CA SER A 23 30.12 31.76 -20.77
C SER A 23 29.35 30.49 -21.15
N LEU A 24 30.02 29.42 -21.60
CA LEU A 24 29.40 28.12 -21.84
C LEU A 24 28.93 27.45 -20.53
N SER A 25 29.72 27.56 -19.45
CA SER A 25 29.30 27.06 -18.13
C SER A 25 28.15 27.89 -17.54
N PHE A 26 28.08 29.21 -17.77
CA PHE A 26 26.93 30.03 -17.42
C PHE A 26 25.69 29.71 -18.30
N PHE A 27 25.87 29.35 -19.58
CA PHE A 27 24.80 28.89 -20.44
C PHE A 27 24.28 27.49 -20.06
N LEU A 28 25.15 26.57 -19.65
CA LEU A 28 24.80 25.23 -19.18
C LEU A 28 24.17 25.24 -17.77
N ILE A 29 24.54 26.23 -16.94
CA ILE A 29 23.88 26.42 -15.62
C ILE A 29 22.51 27.09 -15.79
N ASN A 30 22.32 27.96 -16.79
CA ASN A 30 21.00 28.56 -17.08
C ASN A 30 20.06 27.64 -17.88
N CYS A 31 20.53 26.60 -18.57
CA CYS A 31 19.63 25.64 -19.21
C CYS A 31 18.94 24.69 -18.23
N ASN A 32 19.43 24.58 -16.99
CA ASN A 32 18.76 23.75 -15.97
C ASN A 32 17.79 24.54 -15.07
N GLN A 33 17.54 25.84 -15.33
CA GLN A 33 16.58 26.66 -14.56
C GLN A 33 15.36 27.11 -15.35
N ASN A 34 15.13 26.60 -16.56
CA ASN A 34 13.86 26.78 -17.27
C ASN A 34 12.86 25.65 -16.95
N LEU A 35 12.79 25.18 -15.72
CA LEU A 35 11.50 24.78 -15.15
C LEU A 35 10.63 26.04 -15.18
N LYS A 36 9.73 26.13 -16.18
CA LYS A 36 8.65 27.14 -16.22
C LYS A 36 8.23 27.33 -14.76
N LYS A 37 8.16 28.58 -14.29
CA LYS A 37 7.60 28.91 -12.97
C LYS A 37 6.18 28.35 -12.93
N GLY A 38 6.06 27.05 -12.62
CA GLY A 38 4.81 26.36 -12.54
C GLY A 38 4.00 26.93 -11.39
N LEU A 39 2.70 26.82 -11.47
CA LEU A 39 1.79 27.22 -10.41
C LEU A 39 2.18 26.52 -9.10
N THR A 40 2.26 27.29 -8.01
CA THR A 40 2.46 26.73 -6.67
C THR A 40 1.23 27.04 -5.82
N ILE A 41 0.55 26.01 -5.35
CA ILE A 41 -0.53 26.10 -4.38
C ILE A 41 0.06 25.78 -3.01
N ASP A 42 -0.11 26.68 -2.04
CA ASP A 42 0.36 26.46 -0.68
C ASP A 42 -0.80 26.04 0.24
N GLU A 43 -0.81 24.78 0.64
CA GLU A 43 -1.72 24.18 1.62
C GLU A 43 -0.96 23.75 2.89
N SER A 44 0.22 24.31 3.13
CA SER A 44 1.07 23.94 4.26
C SER A 44 0.51 24.37 5.63
N HIS A 45 -0.53 25.21 5.65
CA HIS A 45 -1.21 25.68 6.85
C HIS A 45 -2.20 24.67 7.45
N TYR A 46 -2.57 23.60 6.72
CA TYR A 46 -3.39 22.53 7.28
C TYR A 46 -2.63 21.80 8.38
N LYS A 47 -3.12 21.88 9.60
CA LYS A 47 -2.47 21.29 10.76
C LYS A 47 -3.26 20.09 11.28
N GLU A 48 -2.55 19.01 11.53
CA GLU A 48 -3.01 17.92 12.38
C GLU A 48 -2.34 18.07 13.76
N THR A 49 -3.09 17.83 14.83
CA THR A 49 -2.53 17.82 16.18
C THR A 49 -2.81 16.50 16.88
N VAL A 50 -1.84 16.00 17.63
CA VAL A 50 -2.05 14.84 18.51
C VAL A 50 -2.80 15.34 19.74
N GLU A 51 -4.03 14.83 19.93
CA GLU A 51 -4.83 15.15 21.12
C GLU A 51 -4.52 14.19 22.28
N LYS A 52 -4.35 12.91 21.97
CA LYS A 52 -4.09 11.88 22.99
C LYS A 52 -3.16 10.80 22.46
N ILE A 53 -2.28 10.32 23.33
CA ILE A 53 -1.42 9.15 23.09
C ILE A 53 -1.74 8.13 24.18
N ILE A 54 -2.00 6.89 23.78
CA ILE A 54 -2.26 5.78 24.69
C ILE A 54 -1.19 4.72 24.44
N LEU A 55 -0.40 4.40 25.45
CA LEU A 55 0.49 3.25 25.44
C LEU A 55 -0.37 1.99 25.59
N ILE A 56 -0.16 1.03 24.69
CA ILE A 56 -0.93 -0.21 24.66
C ILE A 56 -0.13 -1.37 25.23
N ASP A 57 1.03 -1.65 24.66
CA ASP A 57 1.88 -2.82 25.03
C ASP A 57 3.29 -2.68 24.44
N SER A 58 4.12 -3.70 24.66
CA SER A 58 5.41 -3.88 24.01
C SER A 58 5.30 -4.90 22.87
N VAL A 59 5.84 -4.56 21.69
CA VAL A 59 5.69 -5.34 20.47
C VAL A 59 7.01 -5.79 19.86
N TRP A 60 6.94 -6.84 19.06
CA TRP A 60 8.06 -7.35 18.30
C TRP A 60 8.64 -6.29 17.34
N ALA A 61 9.94 -6.07 17.39
CA ALA A 61 10.66 -5.06 16.64
C ALA A 61 11.69 -5.62 15.62
N GLY A 62 11.81 -6.94 15.50
CA GLY A 62 12.87 -7.56 14.70
C GLY A 62 12.63 -7.50 13.17
N HIS A 63 11.41 -7.30 12.71
CA HIS A 63 11.07 -7.05 11.31
C HIS A 63 9.67 -6.42 11.19
N ARG A 64 9.44 -5.75 10.08
CA ARG A 64 8.15 -5.13 9.77
C ARG A 64 7.10 -6.19 9.48
N VAL A 65 5.98 -6.13 10.20
CA VAL A 65 4.75 -6.90 9.96
C VAL A 65 3.54 -6.00 10.23
N GLY A 66 2.45 -6.17 9.47
CA GLY A 66 1.27 -5.30 9.58
C GLY A 66 0.39 -5.64 10.78
N PHE A 67 0.09 -4.65 11.61
CA PHE A 67 -0.90 -4.71 12.69
C PHE A 67 -2.25 -4.15 12.23
N CYS A 68 -3.31 -4.41 12.98
CA CYS A 68 -4.66 -3.96 12.65
C CYS A 68 -5.20 -3.04 13.75
N LEU A 69 -5.83 -1.94 13.33
CA LEU A 69 -6.69 -1.09 14.14
C LEU A 69 -8.05 -0.99 13.44
N LEU A 70 -9.11 -1.28 14.14
CA LEU A 70 -10.49 -1.22 13.63
C LEU A 70 -11.36 -0.49 14.64
N THR A 71 -11.91 0.65 14.28
CA THR A 71 -12.95 1.32 15.04
C THR A 71 -14.32 0.98 14.46
N ASP A 72 -15.20 0.45 15.29
CA ASP A 72 -16.59 0.23 14.99
C ASP A 72 -17.45 1.14 15.89
N LEU A 73 -17.85 2.28 15.32
CA LEU A 73 -18.57 3.35 16.01
C LEU A 73 -17.81 3.85 17.26
N ASN A 74 -18.20 3.39 18.44
CA ASN A 74 -17.63 3.77 19.73
C ASN A 74 -16.68 2.72 20.32
N ARG A 75 -16.40 1.63 19.62
CA ARG A 75 -15.49 0.57 20.06
C ARG A 75 -14.28 0.50 19.19
N GLN A 76 -13.14 0.25 19.81
CA GLN A 76 -11.87 0.04 19.10
C GLN A 76 -11.34 -1.34 19.38
N TYR A 77 -10.87 -1.97 18.30
CA TYR A 77 -10.21 -3.26 18.31
C TYR A 77 -8.83 -3.12 17.69
N ILE A 78 -7.86 -3.80 18.28
CA ILE A 78 -6.49 -3.88 17.78
C ILE A 78 -6.04 -5.32 17.70
N ALA A 79 -5.17 -5.64 16.75
CA ALA A 79 -4.48 -6.92 16.70
C ALA A 79 -3.04 -6.73 16.28
N TYR A 80 -2.10 -7.34 17.01
CA TYR A 80 -0.67 -7.15 16.85
C TYR A 80 0.12 -8.38 17.35
N TYR A 81 1.43 -8.38 17.18
CA TYR A 81 2.34 -9.38 17.75
C TYR A 81 3.12 -8.74 18.89
N ASN A 82 2.97 -9.28 20.12
CA ASN A 82 3.66 -8.79 21.30
C ASN A 82 5.18 -9.04 21.25
N ALA A 83 5.91 -8.61 22.26
CA ALA A 83 7.36 -8.78 22.40
C ALA A 83 7.84 -10.23 22.16
N ASN A 84 7.00 -11.22 22.51
CA ASN A 84 7.27 -12.65 22.37
C ASN A 84 6.76 -13.23 21.05
N ARG A 85 6.37 -12.38 20.07
CA ARG A 85 5.82 -12.76 18.75
C ARG A 85 4.43 -13.40 18.77
N ASN A 86 3.76 -13.44 19.92
CA ASN A 86 2.42 -13.99 20.03
C ASN A 86 1.37 -12.96 19.58
N MET A 87 0.35 -13.43 18.87
CA MET A 87 -0.78 -12.62 18.46
C MET A 87 -1.60 -12.22 19.68
N VAL A 88 -1.84 -10.93 19.82
CA VAL A 88 -2.66 -10.33 20.90
C VAL A 88 -3.77 -9.52 20.23
N VAL A 89 -4.96 -9.60 20.80
CA VAL A 89 -6.12 -8.77 20.44
C VAL A 89 -6.47 -7.88 21.62
N GLY A 90 -6.79 -6.63 21.35
CA GLY A 90 -7.22 -5.67 22.37
C GLY A 90 -8.56 -5.06 22.00
N GLN A 91 -9.36 -4.71 22.99
CA GLN A 91 -10.59 -3.94 22.83
C GLN A 91 -10.71 -2.84 23.88
N ARG A 92 -11.40 -1.75 23.52
CA ARG A 92 -11.84 -0.70 24.45
C ARG A 92 -13.06 0.03 23.92
N ASN A 93 -13.80 0.73 24.75
CA ASN A 93 -14.66 1.83 24.30
C ASN A 93 -13.77 3.06 24.01
N ILE A 94 -14.20 3.93 23.11
CA ILE A 94 -13.38 5.04 22.61
C ILE A 94 -13.02 6.07 23.70
N ASP A 95 -13.86 6.17 24.73
CA ASP A 95 -13.70 7.02 25.92
C ASP A 95 -12.84 6.39 27.04
N GLU A 96 -12.65 5.07 27.02
CA GLU A 96 -11.79 4.39 28.00
C GLU A 96 -10.32 4.75 27.82
N ALA A 97 -9.58 4.78 28.93
CA ALA A 97 -8.17 5.13 28.92
C ALA A 97 -7.29 3.99 28.36
N ASN A 98 -7.66 2.74 28.60
CA ASN A 98 -6.82 1.58 28.33
C ASN A 98 -7.54 0.53 27.50
N PHE A 99 -6.77 -0.34 26.85
CA PHE A 99 -7.28 -1.55 26.20
C PHE A 99 -7.32 -2.71 27.17
N SER A 100 -8.39 -3.50 27.14
CA SER A 100 -8.38 -4.87 27.64
C SER A 100 -7.71 -5.75 26.60
N LEU A 101 -6.67 -6.51 27.01
CA LEU A 101 -5.85 -7.31 26.11
C LEU A 101 -6.10 -8.81 26.32
N PHE A 102 -6.11 -9.55 25.21
CA PHE A 102 -6.24 -11.00 25.20
C PHE A 102 -5.19 -11.63 24.27
N GLN A 103 -4.27 -12.39 24.83
CA GLN A 103 -3.30 -13.14 24.03
C GLN A 103 -3.98 -14.36 23.44
N MET A 104 -3.90 -14.51 22.13
CA MET A 104 -4.47 -15.66 21.44
C MET A 104 -3.76 -16.95 21.86
N PRO A 105 -4.51 -18.03 22.12
CA PRO A 105 -3.91 -19.32 22.40
C PRO A 105 -2.95 -19.74 21.30
N SER A 106 -1.74 -20.14 21.66
CA SER A 106 -0.74 -20.69 20.76
C SER A 106 -0.59 -22.17 21.04
N PRO A 107 -0.75 -23.06 20.05
CA PRO A 107 -0.40 -24.47 20.24
C PRO A 107 1.08 -24.58 20.57
N PRO A 108 1.51 -25.63 21.30
CA PRO A 108 2.92 -25.85 21.59
C PRO A 108 3.74 -25.85 20.30
N ARG A 109 4.89 -25.17 20.31
CA ARG A 109 5.83 -25.22 19.20
C ARG A 109 6.25 -26.69 18.98
N ASP A 110 6.20 -27.13 17.74
CA ASP A 110 6.88 -28.36 17.37
C ASP A 110 8.37 -28.23 17.74
N LYS A 111 8.92 -29.16 18.49
CA LYS A 111 10.34 -29.17 18.89
C LYS A 111 11.30 -29.20 17.69
N ASN A 112 10.83 -29.64 16.53
CA ASN A 112 11.55 -29.62 15.25
C ASN A 112 11.38 -28.29 14.47
N HIS A 113 10.64 -27.32 15.02
CA HIS A 113 10.37 -26.07 14.35
C HIS A 113 11.66 -25.23 14.25
N LYS A 114 12.21 -25.15 13.05
CA LYS A 114 13.44 -24.38 12.79
C LYS A 114 13.13 -22.90 12.93
N GLU A 115 13.99 -22.13 13.60
CA GLU A 115 13.93 -20.65 13.69
C GLU A 115 13.80 -19.94 12.34
N LYS A 116 13.90 -20.67 11.25
CA LYS A 116 13.81 -20.20 9.85
C LYS A 116 12.39 -20.15 9.30
N SER A 117 11.37 -20.49 10.08
CA SER A 117 9.99 -20.55 9.60
C SER A 117 9.40 -19.17 9.31
N LYS A 118 8.55 -19.10 8.31
CA LYS A 118 7.75 -17.90 7.98
C LYS A 118 6.80 -17.55 9.12
N ARG A 119 6.19 -18.54 9.74
CA ARG A 119 5.45 -18.46 11.01
C ARG A 119 5.82 -19.65 11.91
N PHE A 120 5.62 -19.50 13.21
CA PHE A 120 5.89 -20.58 14.17
C PHE A 120 4.63 -21.37 14.50
N SER A 121 3.47 -20.72 14.49
CA SER A 121 2.15 -21.34 14.64
C SER A 121 1.09 -20.44 13.98
N ALA A 122 -0.18 -20.81 14.07
CA ALA A 122 -1.29 -19.97 13.60
C ALA A 122 -1.33 -18.58 14.28
N THR A 123 -0.84 -18.48 15.51
CA THR A 123 -0.89 -17.27 16.34
C THR A 123 0.49 -16.74 16.73
N GLU A 124 1.57 -17.29 16.18
CA GLU A 124 2.92 -16.86 16.45
C GLU A 124 3.68 -16.55 15.16
N VAL A 125 4.10 -15.28 14.99
CA VAL A 125 4.79 -14.81 13.78
C VAL A 125 6.23 -15.30 13.72
N GLY A 126 6.64 -15.74 12.53
CA GLY A 126 8.04 -16.04 12.20
C GLY A 126 8.79 -14.81 11.69
N TRP A 127 9.29 -14.87 10.45
CA TRP A 127 10.10 -13.82 9.84
C TRP A 127 9.50 -13.24 8.56
N ASP A 128 8.28 -13.64 8.21
CA ASP A 128 7.64 -13.20 6.99
C ASP A 128 6.87 -11.89 7.20
N SER A 129 7.26 -10.87 6.49
CA SER A 129 6.65 -9.53 6.54
C SER A 129 5.21 -9.50 6.00
N HIS A 130 4.78 -10.54 5.27
CA HIS A 130 3.42 -10.65 4.73
C HIS A 130 2.41 -11.19 5.76
N ASN A 131 2.87 -11.68 6.92
CA ASN A 131 2.04 -12.26 7.98
C ASN A 131 1.24 -11.19 8.77
N SER A 132 0.70 -10.20 8.06
CA SER A 132 -0.16 -9.17 8.62
C SER A 132 -1.46 -9.74 9.21
N ILE A 133 -2.06 -8.96 10.11
CA ILE A 133 -3.33 -9.29 10.75
C ILE A 133 -4.43 -8.39 10.21
N THR A 134 -5.64 -8.91 10.09
CA THR A 134 -6.85 -8.18 9.71
C THR A 134 -8.02 -8.55 10.62
N MET A 135 -8.93 -7.61 10.84
CA MET A 135 -10.13 -7.80 11.66
C MET A 135 -11.37 -7.29 10.92
N GLY A 136 -12.51 -7.81 11.30
CA GLY A 136 -13.83 -7.34 10.92
C GLY A 136 -14.79 -7.49 12.08
N VAL A 137 -15.86 -6.70 12.09
CA VAL A 137 -16.99 -6.85 13.02
C VAL A 137 -18.24 -7.00 12.17
N ASP A 138 -19.05 -8.00 12.46
CA ASP A 138 -20.32 -8.20 11.78
C ASP A 138 -21.45 -7.32 12.36
N SER A 139 -22.58 -7.27 11.70
CA SER A 139 -23.72 -6.44 12.11
C SER A 139 -24.33 -6.80 13.47
N LYS A 140 -23.94 -7.93 14.07
CA LYS A 140 -24.34 -8.35 15.41
C LYS A 140 -23.23 -8.15 16.44
N GLY A 141 -22.09 -7.56 16.06
CA GLY A 141 -20.97 -7.28 16.93
C GLY A 141 -20.03 -8.46 17.18
N TYR A 142 -20.14 -9.57 16.43
CA TYR A 142 -19.15 -10.64 16.50
C TYR A 142 -17.86 -10.21 15.83
N ILE A 143 -16.75 -10.50 16.50
CA ILE A 143 -15.41 -10.10 16.07
C ILE A 143 -14.82 -11.23 15.23
N HIS A 144 -14.32 -10.90 14.04
CA HIS A 144 -13.63 -11.79 13.13
C HIS A 144 -12.17 -11.39 13.04
N LEU A 145 -11.27 -12.35 13.13
CA LEU A 145 -9.82 -12.15 13.11
C LEU A 145 -9.19 -13.13 12.14
N SER A 146 -8.28 -12.65 11.31
CA SER A 146 -7.49 -13.49 10.41
C SER A 146 -6.10 -12.90 10.21
N GLY A 147 -5.10 -13.74 9.93
CA GLY A 147 -3.73 -13.29 9.69
C GLY A 147 -2.69 -14.37 9.90
N ASN A 148 -1.43 -13.96 9.87
CA ASN A 148 -0.27 -14.84 10.07
C ASN A 148 -0.18 -15.98 9.06
N MET A 149 -0.42 -15.69 7.78
CA MET A 149 -0.32 -16.68 6.72
C MET A 149 0.20 -16.09 5.40
N HIS A 150 1.09 -16.84 4.77
CA HIS A 150 1.65 -16.55 3.47
C HIS A 150 1.95 -17.88 2.73
N VAL A 151 0.97 -18.32 1.93
CA VAL A 151 0.90 -19.67 1.33
C VAL A 151 0.78 -20.75 2.42
N ASP A 152 0.02 -20.46 3.45
CA ASP A 152 -0.26 -21.33 4.60
C ASP A 152 -1.75 -21.64 4.70
N SER A 153 -2.09 -22.64 5.52
CA SER A 153 -3.50 -22.91 5.86
C SER A 153 -4.17 -21.68 6.45
N LEU A 154 -5.39 -21.42 6.03
CA LEU A 154 -6.18 -20.29 6.45
C LEU A 154 -6.32 -20.27 7.97
N THR A 155 -5.95 -19.14 8.56
CA THR A 155 -6.09 -18.86 10.00
C THR A 155 -7.27 -17.92 10.19
N TYR A 156 -8.31 -18.40 10.86
CA TYR A 156 -9.52 -17.63 11.12
C TYR A 156 -10.05 -17.90 12.52
N PHE A 157 -10.40 -16.81 13.21
CA PHE A 157 -11.01 -16.83 14.52
C PHE A 157 -12.30 -15.98 14.48
N ARG A 158 -13.29 -16.38 15.26
CA ARG A 158 -14.49 -15.59 15.52
C ARG A 158 -14.82 -15.63 17.02
N SER A 159 -15.26 -14.48 17.56
CA SER A 159 -15.75 -14.44 18.94
C SER A 159 -17.05 -15.27 19.08
N GLN A 160 -17.26 -15.88 20.23
CA GLN A 160 -18.47 -16.64 20.54
C GLN A 160 -19.55 -15.75 21.15
N LYS A 161 -19.15 -14.54 21.62
CA LYS A 161 -20.04 -13.49 22.13
C LYS A 161 -19.78 -12.19 21.40
N PRO A 162 -20.81 -11.37 21.14
CA PRO A 162 -20.63 -10.04 20.59
C PRO A 162 -19.73 -9.17 21.46
N ASN A 163 -18.86 -8.40 20.83
CA ASN A 163 -18.00 -7.41 21.49
C ASN A 163 -17.11 -7.97 22.62
N ASP A 164 -16.73 -9.25 22.55
CA ASP A 164 -15.92 -9.91 23.57
C ASP A 164 -14.76 -10.69 22.95
N ILE A 165 -13.55 -10.05 22.96
CA ILE A 165 -12.32 -10.65 22.40
C ILE A 165 -11.87 -11.89 23.14
N THR A 166 -12.24 -12.06 24.42
CA THR A 166 -11.83 -13.21 25.24
C THR A 166 -12.50 -14.51 24.80
N THR A 167 -13.54 -14.42 23.99
CA THR A 167 -14.29 -15.55 23.45
C THR A 167 -13.88 -15.94 22.03
N LEU A 168 -12.79 -15.37 21.50
CA LEU A 168 -12.26 -15.71 20.18
C LEU A 168 -11.86 -17.19 20.12
N LYS A 169 -12.44 -17.91 19.17
CA LYS A 169 -12.20 -19.33 18.92
C LYS A 169 -11.79 -19.53 17.45
N GLN A 170 -10.85 -20.42 17.23
CA GLN A 170 -10.43 -20.81 15.88
C GLN A 170 -11.49 -21.69 15.21
N TYR A 171 -11.74 -21.41 13.93
CA TYR A 171 -12.57 -22.21 13.04
C TYR A 171 -11.76 -22.59 11.81
N PHE A 172 -11.79 -23.86 11.49
CA PHE A 172 -11.20 -24.42 10.28
C PHE A 172 -11.91 -25.72 9.92
N PRO A 173 -12.35 -25.89 8.68
CA PRO A 173 -12.29 -24.91 7.60
C PRO A 173 -13.27 -23.73 7.82
N MET A 174 -13.04 -22.62 7.08
CA MET A 174 -14.01 -21.51 7.01
C MET A 174 -15.16 -21.86 6.07
N VAL A 175 -14.84 -22.29 4.83
CA VAL A 175 -15.76 -22.79 3.79
C VAL A 175 -15.35 -24.17 3.33
N GLY A 176 -14.03 -24.46 3.21
CA GLY A 176 -13.44 -25.75 2.87
C GLY A 176 -12.44 -25.70 1.72
N PRO A 177 -12.87 -25.67 0.44
CA PRO A 177 -11.93 -25.66 -0.69
C PRO A 177 -11.05 -24.41 -0.72
N ASN A 178 -9.82 -24.54 -1.27
CA ASN A 178 -8.90 -23.43 -1.51
C ASN A 178 -8.40 -22.68 -0.25
N GLU A 179 -8.30 -23.37 0.90
CA GLU A 179 -7.91 -22.77 2.17
C GLU A 179 -6.55 -23.22 2.71
N LEU A 180 -5.83 -24.07 1.95
CA LEU A 180 -4.54 -24.62 2.39
C LEU A 180 -3.34 -23.76 2.00
N ARG A 181 -3.53 -22.78 1.12
CA ARG A 181 -2.47 -21.91 0.58
C ARG A 181 -2.88 -20.42 0.61
N ALA A 182 -3.50 -19.99 1.70
CA ALA A 182 -4.03 -18.63 1.83
C ALA A 182 -2.92 -17.59 2.04
N THR A 183 -3.10 -16.42 1.43
CA THR A 183 -2.23 -15.25 1.53
C THR A 183 -3.07 -13.98 1.46
N TYR A 184 -2.63 -12.90 2.12
CA TYR A 184 -3.25 -11.57 2.08
C TYR A 184 -4.73 -11.53 2.49
N PRO A 185 -5.09 -12.09 3.65
CA PRO A 185 -6.47 -12.05 4.12
C PRO A 185 -6.94 -10.62 4.37
N LYS A 186 -8.17 -10.31 3.96
CA LYS A 186 -8.82 -9.02 4.20
C LYS A 186 -10.29 -9.21 4.52
N PHE A 187 -10.76 -8.48 5.54
CA PHE A 187 -12.18 -8.25 5.76
C PHE A 187 -12.60 -6.93 5.14
N MET A 188 -13.82 -6.86 4.64
CA MET A 188 -14.47 -5.64 4.19
C MET A 188 -15.98 -5.72 4.43
N LEU A 189 -16.62 -4.56 4.54
CA LEU A 189 -18.09 -4.47 4.59
C LEU A 189 -18.61 -4.04 3.22
N THR A 190 -19.72 -4.64 2.80
CA THR A 190 -20.48 -4.13 1.66
C THR A 190 -21.22 -2.86 2.03
N ARG A 191 -21.84 -2.20 1.06
CA ARG A 191 -22.75 -1.06 1.25
C ARG A 191 -23.88 -1.38 2.22
N GLU A 192 -24.36 -2.61 2.21
CA GLU A 192 -25.42 -3.14 3.06
C GLU A 192 -24.89 -3.67 4.41
N ASN A 193 -23.64 -3.33 4.78
CA ASN A 193 -22.96 -3.82 5.99
C ASN A 193 -22.83 -5.34 6.08
N GLN A 194 -22.79 -6.04 4.95
CA GLN A 194 -22.53 -7.46 4.89
C GLN A 194 -21.02 -7.71 4.95
N LEU A 195 -20.57 -8.62 5.82
CA LEU A 195 -19.15 -8.90 5.99
C LEU A 195 -18.66 -9.84 4.89
N ILE A 196 -17.62 -9.40 4.18
CA ILE A 196 -16.90 -10.13 3.15
C ILE A 196 -15.50 -10.44 3.66
N PHE A 197 -14.99 -11.60 3.27
CA PHE A 197 -13.59 -11.99 3.49
C PHE A 197 -12.97 -12.45 2.18
N HIS A 198 -11.85 -11.86 1.82
CA HIS A 198 -11.14 -12.29 0.62
C HIS A 198 -9.66 -12.57 0.91
N TYR A 199 -9.08 -13.43 0.09
CA TYR A 199 -7.68 -13.84 0.17
C TYR A 199 -7.24 -14.43 -1.16
N ARG A 200 -5.93 -14.47 -1.38
CA ARG A 200 -5.35 -15.22 -2.49
C ARG A 200 -5.15 -16.69 -2.07
N ASP A 201 -5.70 -17.62 -2.82
CA ASP A 201 -5.31 -19.04 -2.79
C ASP A 201 -4.10 -19.23 -3.70
N GLY A 202 -2.96 -19.56 -3.12
CA GLY A 202 -1.71 -19.74 -3.85
C GLY A 202 -0.61 -18.73 -3.53
N GLY A 203 0.46 -18.75 -4.32
CA GLY A 203 1.68 -17.96 -4.14
C GLY A 203 1.92 -16.95 -5.24
N SER A 204 3.06 -16.25 -5.16
CA SER A 204 3.54 -15.38 -6.25
C SER A 204 3.77 -16.20 -7.52
N GLY A 205 3.23 -15.76 -8.64
CA GLY A 205 3.29 -16.42 -9.94
C GLY A 205 2.33 -17.59 -10.11
N ASN A 206 1.52 -17.90 -9.08
CA ASN A 206 0.47 -18.92 -9.18
C ASN A 206 -0.53 -18.73 -8.05
N GLY A 207 -1.65 -18.05 -8.33
CA GLY A 207 -2.68 -17.83 -7.33
C GLY A 207 -3.93 -17.16 -7.86
N ASN A 208 -5.03 -17.41 -7.15
CA ASN A 208 -6.38 -17.00 -7.51
C ASN A 208 -7.02 -16.22 -6.35
N GLU A 209 -7.81 -15.18 -6.64
CA GLU A 209 -8.49 -14.38 -5.62
C GLU A 209 -9.86 -14.99 -5.27
N ILE A 210 -10.01 -15.35 -4.00
CA ILE A 210 -11.19 -16.02 -3.44
C ILE A 210 -11.98 -15.04 -2.57
N TYR A 211 -13.30 -15.04 -2.74
CA TYR A 211 -14.22 -14.19 -1.97
C TYR A 211 -15.26 -15.03 -1.24
N ASN A 212 -15.38 -14.78 0.06
CA ASN A 212 -16.35 -15.40 0.95
C ASN A 212 -17.31 -14.32 1.49
N ILE A 213 -18.55 -14.71 1.74
CA ILE A 213 -19.58 -13.87 2.34
C ILE A 213 -20.09 -14.49 3.63
N TYR A 214 -20.26 -13.67 4.66
CA TYR A 214 -20.74 -14.12 5.96
C TYR A 214 -22.25 -13.96 6.11
N ASN A 215 -22.90 -15.02 6.57
CA ASN A 215 -24.29 -14.98 6.98
C ASN A 215 -24.38 -14.84 8.50
N THR A 216 -24.84 -13.67 8.97
CA THR A 216 -24.94 -13.35 10.41
C THR A 216 -26.06 -14.12 11.13
N VAL A 217 -27.05 -14.66 10.42
CA VAL A 217 -28.13 -15.45 11.00
C VAL A 217 -27.66 -16.87 11.32
N SER A 218 -27.14 -17.57 10.31
CA SER A 218 -26.59 -18.92 10.48
C SER A 218 -25.17 -18.93 11.09
N GLN A 219 -24.52 -17.76 11.16
CA GLN A 219 -23.13 -17.61 11.62
C GLN A 219 -22.13 -18.46 10.83
N THR A 220 -22.33 -18.57 9.51
CA THR A 220 -21.51 -19.37 8.61
C THR A 220 -20.98 -18.54 7.43
N TRP A 221 -19.83 -18.97 6.92
CA TRP A 221 -19.26 -18.47 5.66
C TRP A 221 -19.71 -19.33 4.49
N SER A 222 -19.89 -18.72 3.35
CA SER A 222 -20.05 -19.38 2.06
C SER A 222 -19.23 -18.67 0.97
N ARG A 223 -19.00 -19.35 -0.15
CA ARG A 223 -18.42 -18.68 -1.32
C ARG A 223 -19.35 -17.59 -1.81
N MET A 224 -18.82 -16.39 -1.99
CA MET A 224 -19.57 -15.27 -2.58
C MET A 224 -19.69 -15.42 -4.09
N LEU A 225 -18.63 -15.92 -4.74
CA LEU A 225 -18.54 -16.20 -6.16
C LEU A 225 -18.35 -17.71 -6.36
N ASN A 226 -18.96 -18.28 -7.39
CA ASN A 226 -18.82 -19.70 -7.72
C ASN A 226 -17.44 -20.06 -8.29
N VAL A 227 -16.69 -19.04 -8.74
CA VAL A 227 -15.33 -19.13 -9.29
C VAL A 227 -14.46 -18.05 -8.64
N PRO A 228 -13.15 -18.10 -8.73
CA PRO A 228 -12.27 -17.00 -8.30
C PRO A 228 -12.64 -15.69 -8.99
N LEU A 229 -12.39 -14.55 -8.33
CA LEU A 229 -12.56 -13.25 -8.98
C LEU A 229 -11.52 -13.05 -10.10
N THR A 230 -10.25 -13.34 -9.80
CA THR A 230 -9.17 -13.42 -10.78
C THR A 230 -8.54 -14.80 -10.74
N ASP A 231 -8.21 -15.35 -11.91
CA ASP A 231 -7.57 -16.65 -12.05
C ASP A 231 -6.33 -16.53 -12.94
N GLY A 232 -5.18 -16.85 -12.35
CA GLY A 232 -3.91 -16.89 -13.06
C GLY A 232 -3.68 -18.14 -13.91
N GLN A 233 -4.65 -19.05 -13.99
CA GLN A 233 -4.64 -20.27 -14.81
C GLN A 233 -3.41 -21.19 -14.52
N GLY A 234 -2.89 -21.10 -13.28
CA GLY A 234 -1.68 -21.84 -12.88
C GLY A 234 -0.35 -21.27 -13.41
N LEU A 235 -0.40 -20.18 -14.20
CA LEU A 235 0.76 -19.57 -14.87
C LEU A 235 1.19 -18.25 -14.25
N MET A 236 0.29 -17.57 -13.53
CA MET A 236 0.52 -16.26 -12.92
C MET A 236 -0.42 -16.01 -11.74
N ASN A 237 -0.33 -14.85 -11.11
CA ASN A 237 -1.34 -14.37 -10.18
C ASN A 237 -1.59 -12.87 -10.35
N ALA A 238 -2.80 -12.42 -10.02
CA ALA A 238 -3.13 -11.02 -9.88
C ALA A 238 -2.59 -10.47 -8.55
N TYR A 239 -1.92 -9.32 -8.58
CA TYR A 239 -1.67 -8.48 -7.40
C TYR A 239 -2.78 -7.43 -7.36
N GLN A 240 -3.86 -7.78 -6.68
CA GLN A 240 -5.14 -7.08 -6.73
C GLN A 240 -5.28 -6.08 -5.59
N SER A 241 -5.89 -4.89 -5.90
CA SER A 241 -6.40 -3.99 -4.87
C SER A 241 -7.61 -4.62 -4.16
N GLN A 242 -7.89 -4.17 -2.94
CA GLN A 242 -9.20 -4.46 -2.35
C GLN A 242 -10.27 -3.71 -3.17
N PRO A 243 -11.45 -4.31 -3.44
CA PRO A 243 -12.56 -3.57 -4.02
C PRO A 243 -12.96 -2.39 -3.15
N GLU A 244 -12.98 -1.20 -3.72
CA GLU A 244 -13.37 0.03 -3.04
C GLU A 244 -14.67 0.58 -3.61
N LEU A 245 -15.68 0.78 -2.75
CA LEU A 245 -16.88 1.52 -3.12
C LEU A 245 -16.54 3.00 -3.28
N LYS A 246 -16.86 3.57 -4.46
CA LYS A 246 -16.61 4.96 -4.78
C LYS A 246 -17.92 5.77 -4.83
N GLU A 247 -17.80 7.08 -5.04
CA GLU A 247 -18.92 8.01 -5.05
C GLU A 247 -19.93 7.75 -6.17
N ASP A 248 -19.50 7.14 -7.29
CA ASP A 248 -20.37 6.68 -8.37
C ASP A 248 -21.27 5.49 -8.00
N GLY A 249 -21.07 4.94 -6.80
CA GLY A 249 -21.83 3.80 -6.28
C GLY A 249 -21.35 2.44 -6.76
N TRP A 250 -20.20 2.37 -7.44
CA TRP A 250 -19.58 1.13 -7.88
C TRP A 250 -18.40 0.73 -7.00
N TYR A 251 -18.16 -0.57 -6.89
CA TYR A 251 -16.90 -1.12 -6.39
C TYR A 251 -15.89 -1.20 -7.51
N HIS A 252 -14.69 -0.72 -7.27
CA HIS A 252 -13.61 -0.69 -8.25
C HIS A 252 -12.45 -1.55 -7.77
N VAL A 253 -11.89 -2.34 -8.68
CA VAL A 253 -10.72 -3.17 -8.44
C VAL A 253 -9.75 -3.05 -9.60
N TYR A 254 -8.45 -2.99 -9.30
CA TYR A 254 -7.39 -2.99 -10.30
C TYR A 254 -6.24 -3.88 -9.84
N TRP A 255 -5.48 -4.39 -10.76
CA TRP A 255 -4.35 -5.28 -10.47
C TRP A 255 -3.29 -5.22 -11.55
N VAL A 256 -2.13 -5.80 -11.24
CA VAL A 256 -1.14 -6.22 -12.22
C VAL A 256 -0.98 -7.73 -12.14
N TRP A 257 -0.67 -8.35 -13.27
CA TRP A 257 -0.33 -9.76 -13.32
C TRP A 257 1.14 -9.97 -12.96
N ARG A 258 1.50 -11.15 -12.50
CA ARG A 258 2.86 -11.52 -12.17
C ARG A 258 3.10 -12.99 -12.45
N ASP A 259 4.06 -13.31 -13.37
CA ASP A 259 4.29 -14.66 -13.89
C ASP A 259 5.04 -15.57 -12.91
N THR A 260 5.98 -15.01 -12.12
CA THR A 260 6.87 -15.78 -11.27
C THR A 260 7.05 -15.10 -9.91
N PRO A 261 7.72 -15.76 -8.93
CA PRO A 261 8.12 -15.11 -7.70
C PRO A 261 9.07 -13.91 -7.88
N ASP A 262 9.68 -13.72 -9.04
CA ASP A 262 10.49 -12.52 -9.34
C ASP A 262 9.58 -11.32 -9.59
N CYS A 263 9.73 -10.25 -8.79
CA CYS A 263 8.92 -9.04 -8.91
C CYS A 263 9.12 -8.28 -10.22
N SER A 264 10.19 -8.52 -10.97
CA SER A 264 10.38 -7.93 -12.29
C SER A 264 9.41 -8.49 -13.34
N THR A 265 8.76 -9.63 -13.06
CA THR A 265 7.76 -10.24 -13.94
C THR A 265 6.35 -9.68 -13.77
N ASN A 266 6.18 -8.55 -13.05
CA ASN A 266 4.92 -7.82 -13.06
C ASN A 266 4.66 -7.21 -14.44
N HIS A 267 3.41 -7.29 -14.90
CA HIS A 267 3.00 -6.81 -16.22
C HIS A 267 1.50 -6.47 -16.27
N ASP A 268 1.03 -5.86 -17.33
CA ASP A 268 -0.37 -5.57 -17.63
C ASP A 268 -1.17 -4.98 -16.46
N LEU A 269 -1.28 -3.65 -16.39
CA LEU A 269 -2.23 -3.01 -15.49
C LEU A 269 -3.65 -3.30 -15.97
N SER A 270 -4.48 -3.85 -15.11
CA SER A 270 -5.85 -4.29 -15.42
C SER A 270 -6.86 -3.70 -14.43
N TYR A 271 -8.14 -3.62 -14.86
CA TYR A 271 -9.21 -3.00 -14.09
C TYR A 271 -10.58 -3.56 -14.43
N MET A 272 -11.45 -3.62 -13.41
CA MET A 272 -12.89 -3.85 -13.55
C MET A 272 -13.67 -3.18 -12.42
N LYS A 273 -14.98 -3.06 -12.58
CA LYS A 273 -15.91 -2.48 -11.61
C LYS A 273 -17.17 -3.32 -11.45
N SER A 274 -17.86 -3.16 -10.31
CA SER A 274 -19.07 -3.93 -9.98
C SER A 274 -20.05 -3.09 -9.16
N PRO A 275 -21.36 -3.17 -9.42
CA PRO A 275 -22.36 -2.53 -8.56
C PRO A 275 -22.64 -3.31 -7.27
N ASP A 276 -22.30 -4.63 -7.22
CA ASP A 276 -22.76 -5.57 -6.21
C ASP A 276 -21.73 -6.64 -5.79
N LEU A 277 -20.47 -6.52 -6.28
CA LEU A 277 -19.39 -7.48 -6.10
C LEU A 277 -19.64 -8.87 -6.72
N LYS A 278 -20.70 -9.04 -7.49
CA LYS A 278 -21.08 -10.29 -8.18
C LYS A 278 -21.05 -10.16 -9.69
N ASN A 279 -21.63 -9.07 -10.19
CA ASN A 279 -21.63 -8.75 -11.61
C ASN A 279 -20.53 -7.74 -11.91
N TRP A 280 -19.58 -8.13 -12.74
CA TRP A 280 -18.38 -7.33 -13.01
C TRP A 280 -18.35 -6.81 -14.43
N TYR A 281 -17.85 -5.61 -14.61
CA TYR A 281 -17.82 -4.88 -15.87
C TYR A 281 -16.41 -4.32 -16.13
N ASN A 282 -16.02 -4.26 -17.39
CA ASN A 282 -14.79 -3.53 -17.77
C ASN A 282 -15.00 -2.00 -17.70
N ALA A 283 -13.95 -1.23 -18.05
CA ALA A 283 -14.01 0.23 -18.07
C ALA A 283 -15.03 0.82 -19.07
N PHE A 284 -15.50 0.03 -20.04
CA PHE A 284 -16.41 0.41 -21.11
C PHE A 284 -17.82 -0.12 -20.92
N ASP A 285 -18.18 -0.46 -19.68
CA ASP A 285 -19.52 -0.91 -19.25
C ASP A 285 -19.96 -2.24 -19.89
N GLN A 286 -19.02 -3.06 -20.35
CA GLN A 286 -19.31 -4.40 -20.85
C GLN A 286 -19.21 -5.43 -19.71
N LEU A 287 -20.23 -6.29 -19.61
CA LEU A 287 -20.26 -7.37 -18.61
C LEU A 287 -19.13 -8.38 -18.86
N ILE A 288 -18.45 -8.76 -17.79
CA ILE A 288 -17.33 -9.68 -17.81
C ILE A 288 -17.76 -11.04 -17.28
N SER A 289 -17.37 -12.11 -17.97
CA SER A 289 -17.48 -13.46 -17.45
C SER A 289 -16.34 -13.73 -16.47
N LEU A 290 -16.68 -14.14 -15.25
CA LEU A 290 -15.69 -14.57 -14.25
C LEU A 290 -15.26 -16.03 -14.48
N PRO A 291 -14.03 -16.42 -14.09
CA PRO A 291 -13.00 -15.57 -13.49
C PRO A 291 -12.39 -14.58 -14.50
N ALA A 292 -11.92 -13.43 -13.99
CA ALA A 292 -11.13 -12.54 -14.82
C ALA A 292 -9.75 -13.15 -15.08
N THR A 293 -9.37 -13.27 -16.35
CA THR A 293 -8.10 -13.84 -16.82
C THR A 293 -7.36 -12.86 -17.73
N LEU A 294 -6.08 -13.10 -17.98
CA LEU A 294 -5.30 -12.26 -18.91
C LEU A 294 -5.80 -12.32 -20.38
N ASP A 295 -6.52 -13.38 -20.76
CA ASP A 295 -7.07 -13.52 -22.09
C ASP A 295 -8.15 -12.48 -22.41
N GLN A 296 -8.82 -11.96 -21.39
CA GLN A 296 -9.83 -10.89 -21.49
C GLN A 296 -9.17 -9.53 -21.67
N LYS A 297 -8.66 -9.25 -22.86
CA LYS A 297 -7.89 -8.02 -23.17
C LYS A 297 -8.66 -6.74 -22.90
N SER A 298 -9.99 -6.77 -22.86
CA SER A 298 -10.83 -5.61 -22.51
C SER A 298 -10.68 -5.15 -21.04
N LEU A 299 -10.05 -5.96 -20.19
CA LEU A 299 -9.71 -5.60 -18.81
C LEU A 299 -8.36 -4.88 -18.69
N VAL A 300 -7.50 -4.95 -19.71
CA VAL A 300 -6.17 -4.37 -19.68
C VAL A 300 -6.27 -2.85 -19.86
N VAL A 301 -5.76 -2.12 -18.87
CA VAL A 301 -5.63 -0.65 -18.89
C VAL A 301 -4.38 -0.25 -19.67
N ASP A 302 -3.23 -0.87 -19.36
CA ASP A 302 -1.97 -0.64 -20.06
C ASP A 302 -1.22 -1.99 -20.23
N PRO A 303 -0.95 -2.43 -21.46
CA PRO A 303 -0.27 -3.69 -21.76
C PRO A 303 1.25 -3.60 -21.53
N ILE A 304 1.65 -3.32 -20.30
CA ILE A 304 3.07 -3.23 -19.91
C ILE A 304 3.67 -4.63 -19.93
N PRO A 305 4.79 -4.87 -20.62
CA PRO A 305 5.42 -6.18 -20.64
C PRO A 305 6.12 -6.52 -19.31
N PRO A 306 6.41 -7.79 -19.02
CA PRO A 306 7.36 -8.18 -17.98
C PRO A 306 8.66 -7.39 -18.09
N LYS A 307 9.22 -6.96 -16.95
CA LYS A 307 10.39 -6.05 -16.85
C LYS A 307 10.13 -4.63 -17.39
N GLY A 308 8.87 -4.26 -17.61
CA GLY A 308 8.46 -2.93 -18.09
C GLY A 308 8.43 -1.85 -17.00
N GLY A 309 8.79 -2.16 -15.76
CA GLY A 309 8.92 -1.16 -14.69
C GLY A 309 7.67 -0.94 -13.86
N ILE A 310 6.62 -1.76 -13.98
CA ILE A 310 5.48 -1.76 -13.06
C ILE A 310 5.67 -2.81 -11.95
N ILE A 311 5.20 -2.52 -10.73
CA ILE A 311 5.29 -3.47 -9.61
C ILE A 311 4.03 -3.46 -8.77
N ASN A 312 3.48 -4.67 -8.49
CA ASN A 312 2.37 -4.90 -7.57
C ASN A 312 1.24 -3.85 -7.70
N LEU A 313 0.78 -3.29 -6.57
CA LEU A 313 -0.28 -2.26 -6.49
C LEU A 313 0.28 -0.82 -6.59
N ALA A 314 1.22 -0.57 -7.48
CA ALA A 314 1.82 0.75 -7.64
C ALA A 314 0.90 1.80 -8.29
N ALA A 315 -0.30 1.43 -8.71
CA ALA A 315 -1.27 2.36 -9.29
C ALA A 315 -2.17 3.02 -8.23
N LYS A 316 -2.75 4.18 -8.59
CA LYS A 316 -3.86 4.82 -7.88
C LYS A 316 -4.96 5.18 -8.86
N LEU A 317 -6.20 4.95 -8.43
CA LEU A 317 -7.41 5.25 -9.18
C LEU A 317 -7.99 6.59 -8.72
N CYS A 318 -8.35 7.43 -9.68
CA CYS A 318 -9.13 8.65 -9.53
C CYS A 318 -10.23 8.69 -10.60
N PHE A 319 -11.09 9.70 -10.58
CA PHE A 319 -12.15 9.88 -11.55
C PHE A 319 -12.16 11.32 -12.08
N ASP A 320 -12.44 11.47 -13.36
CA ASP A 320 -12.73 12.79 -13.96
C ASP A 320 -14.13 13.29 -13.55
N LYS A 321 -14.52 14.47 -14.03
CA LYS A 321 -15.84 15.07 -13.73
C LYS A 321 -17.02 14.27 -14.28
N ASN A 322 -16.78 13.39 -15.23
CA ASN A 322 -17.78 12.52 -15.85
C ASN A 322 -17.77 11.10 -15.25
N GLN A 323 -17.06 10.90 -14.13
CA GLN A 323 -16.86 9.61 -13.46
C GLN A 323 -16.12 8.56 -14.31
N ASN A 324 -15.33 8.99 -15.31
CA ASN A 324 -14.46 8.06 -16.01
C ASN A 324 -13.21 7.75 -15.16
N PRO A 325 -12.77 6.48 -15.12
CA PRO A 325 -11.61 6.09 -14.36
C PRO A 325 -10.32 6.64 -14.98
N LEU A 326 -9.45 7.14 -14.09
CA LEU A 326 -8.09 7.60 -14.36
C LEU A 326 -7.12 6.81 -13.49
N PHE A 327 -6.03 6.33 -14.03
CA PHE A 327 -4.98 5.66 -13.27
C PHE A 327 -3.68 6.42 -13.34
N VAL A 328 -3.06 6.71 -12.20
CA VAL A 328 -1.64 7.05 -12.14
C VAL A 328 -0.86 5.82 -11.71
N TYR A 329 0.22 5.52 -12.41
CA TYR A 329 1.10 4.37 -12.19
C TYR A 329 2.50 4.68 -12.70
N HIS A 330 3.44 3.77 -12.47
CA HIS A 330 4.80 3.94 -12.99
C HIS A 330 5.18 2.80 -13.93
N LYS A 331 5.96 3.13 -14.96
CA LYS A 331 6.63 2.19 -15.86
C LYS A 331 7.89 2.84 -16.44
N TYR A 332 8.72 2.04 -17.12
CA TYR A 332 9.87 2.59 -17.82
C TYR A 332 9.45 3.32 -19.09
N ASP A 333 10.16 4.41 -19.38
CA ASP A 333 10.14 5.07 -20.68
C ASP A 333 11.07 4.34 -21.68
N GLU A 334 11.19 4.87 -22.91
CA GLU A 334 12.04 4.29 -23.96
C GLU A 334 13.53 4.31 -23.59
N ALA A 335 13.98 5.27 -22.77
CA ALA A 335 15.35 5.33 -22.24
C ALA A 335 15.58 4.37 -21.07
N GLY A 336 14.53 3.71 -20.56
CA GLY A 336 14.57 2.80 -19.43
C GLY A 336 14.52 3.48 -18.06
N ASN A 337 14.22 4.76 -17.98
CA ASN A 337 14.00 5.46 -16.74
C ASN A 337 12.58 5.23 -16.22
N ILE A 338 12.41 5.25 -14.88
CA ILE A 338 11.08 5.13 -14.28
C ILE A 338 10.33 6.46 -14.36
N GLN A 339 9.11 6.44 -14.91
CA GLN A 339 8.27 7.62 -15.03
C GLN A 339 6.89 7.37 -14.44
N LEU A 340 6.20 8.44 -14.04
CA LEU A 340 4.78 8.42 -13.75
C LEU A 340 3.98 8.63 -15.04
N TYR A 341 3.02 7.76 -15.24
CA TYR A 341 2.06 7.83 -16.35
C TYR A 341 0.65 7.97 -15.82
N ILE A 342 -0.22 8.61 -16.60
CA ILE A 342 -1.66 8.57 -16.38
C ILE A 342 -2.27 7.82 -17.56
N ALA A 343 -3.10 6.81 -17.25
CA ALA A 343 -4.02 6.22 -18.21
C ALA A 343 -5.39 6.87 -18.01
N GLN A 344 -5.96 7.38 -19.11
CA GLN A 344 -7.28 8.00 -19.19
C GLN A 344 -8.17 7.21 -20.14
N ARG A 345 -9.41 6.92 -19.72
CA ARG A 345 -10.42 6.37 -20.61
C ARG A 345 -10.86 7.44 -21.63
N SER A 346 -10.74 7.13 -22.91
CA SER A 346 -11.18 7.98 -24.01
C SER A 346 -11.96 7.14 -25.02
N ASN A 347 -13.26 7.39 -25.17
CA ASN A 347 -14.16 6.57 -26.02
C ASN A 347 -14.06 5.07 -25.64
N GLN A 348 -13.60 4.22 -26.55
CA GLN A 348 -13.46 2.77 -26.39
C GLN A 348 -12.00 2.31 -26.21
N LYS A 349 -11.09 3.20 -25.81
CA LYS A 349 -9.66 2.91 -25.62
C LYS A 349 -9.09 3.63 -24.40
N TRP A 350 -7.89 3.24 -24.02
CA TRP A 350 -7.07 3.96 -23.06
C TRP A 350 -6.06 4.85 -23.79
N GLU A 351 -5.86 6.04 -23.28
CA GLU A 351 -4.82 6.99 -23.72
C GLU A 351 -3.85 7.22 -22.55
N TYR A 352 -2.57 7.38 -22.89
CA TYR A 352 -1.49 7.45 -21.89
C TYR A 352 -0.77 8.77 -21.98
N LYS A 353 -0.49 9.36 -20.82
CA LYS A 353 0.27 10.60 -20.70
C LYS A 353 1.37 10.42 -19.67
N VAL A 354 2.63 10.72 -20.03
CA VAL A 354 3.73 10.82 -19.09
C VAL A 354 3.67 12.19 -18.38
N ILE A 355 3.84 12.18 -17.05
CA ILE A 355 3.72 13.41 -16.22
C ILE A 355 5.02 13.74 -15.47
N THR A 356 6.10 12.99 -15.70
CA THR A 356 7.44 13.23 -15.14
C THR A 356 8.49 13.13 -16.23
N ASP A 357 9.67 13.67 -15.93
CA ASP A 357 10.87 13.60 -16.78
C ASP A 357 12.07 13.29 -15.86
N TRP A 358 12.09 12.05 -15.33
CA TRP A 358 13.12 11.61 -14.39
C TRP A 358 14.24 10.87 -15.08
N ASP A 359 15.45 11.15 -14.70
CA ASP A 359 16.68 10.48 -15.16
C ASP A 359 17.11 9.38 -14.18
N TYR A 360 16.17 8.53 -13.77
CA TYR A 360 16.40 7.51 -12.76
C TYR A 360 15.75 6.18 -13.14
N ARG A 361 16.49 5.09 -13.01
CA ARG A 361 16.00 3.73 -13.20
C ARG A 361 15.93 2.99 -11.87
N TRP A 362 14.73 2.67 -11.42
CA TRP A 362 14.54 1.73 -10.32
C TRP A 362 14.57 0.29 -10.86
N ALA A 363 15.75 -0.33 -10.84
CA ALA A 363 15.95 -1.71 -11.32
C ALA A 363 15.61 -2.72 -10.21
N PHE A 364 14.36 -3.10 -10.09
CA PHE A 364 13.93 -4.09 -9.12
C PHE A 364 13.83 -5.50 -9.72
N SER A 365 14.17 -6.52 -8.91
CA SER A 365 14.09 -7.92 -9.28
C SER A 365 14.11 -8.84 -8.06
N GLY A 366 13.83 -10.12 -8.29
CA GLY A 366 13.90 -11.18 -7.30
C GLY A 366 12.63 -11.31 -6.45
N ASN A 367 12.67 -12.22 -5.50
CA ASN A 367 11.55 -12.62 -4.65
C ASN A 367 11.65 -12.03 -3.23
N GLY A 368 10.57 -12.19 -2.46
CA GLY A 368 10.42 -11.61 -1.12
C GLY A 368 10.16 -10.11 -1.14
N SER A 369 10.02 -9.51 0.02
CA SER A 369 9.78 -8.07 0.16
C SER A 369 11.00 -7.25 -0.28
N ILE A 370 10.79 -6.28 -1.16
CA ILE A 370 11.84 -5.38 -1.67
C ILE A 370 11.71 -3.98 -1.08
N LYS A 371 12.80 -3.21 -1.12
CA LYS A 371 12.78 -1.80 -0.77
C LYS A 371 12.19 -0.99 -1.92
N ASN A 372 11.16 -0.19 -1.64
CA ASN A 372 10.63 0.74 -2.61
C ASN A 372 11.57 1.94 -2.78
N GLU A 373 11.76 2.38 -4.02
CA GLU A 373 12.51 3.59 -4.39
C GLU A 373 11.58 4.66 -4.99
N LEU A 374 10.36 4.27 -5.33
CA LEU A 374 9.27 5.13 -5.74
C LEU A 374 7.97 4.66 -5.07
N THR A 375 7.16 5.61 -4.59
CA THR A 375 5.82 5.34 -4.05
C THR A 375 4.86 6.41 -4.53
N ILE A 376 3.79 6.03 -5.19
CA ILE A 376 2.66 6.90 -5.50
C ILE A 376 1.77 6.94 -4.27
N LYS A 377 1.63 8.13 -3.67
CA LYS A 377 0.92 8.34 -2.39
C LYS A 377 -0.57 8.58 -2.58
N SER A 378 -0.91 9.39 -3.57
CA SER A 378 -2.29 9.82 -3.85
C SER A 378 -2.47 10.21 -5.31
N PHE A 379 -3.71 10.12 -5.76
CA PHE A 379 -4.19 10.72 -7.00
C PHE A 379 -5.60 11.24 -6.73
N ASN A 380 -5.80 12.55 -6.76
CA ASN A 380 -7.06 13.17 -6.37
C ASN A 380 -7.45 14.24 -7.40
N ARG A 381 -8.75 14.34 -7.68
CA ARG A 381 -9.35 15.51 -8.33
C ARG A 381 -9.63 16.56 -7.26
N ARG A 382 -9.33 17.81 -7.56
CA ARG A 382 -9.57 18.98 -6.73
C ARG A 382 -10.97 19.54 -7.01
N SER A 383 -11.44 20.43 -6.14
CA SER A 383 -12.73 21.10 -6.31
C SER A 383 -12.78 22.06 -7.51
N ASP A 384 -11.62 22.43 -8.04
CA ASP A 384 -11.45 23.28 -9.22
C ASP A 384 -11.15 22.47 -10.51
N ASP A 385 -11.52 21.20 -10.51
CA ASP A 385 -11.36 20.20 -11.58
C ASP A 385 -9.90 19.88 -11.96
N ARG A 386 -8.91 20.53 -11.37
CA ARG A 386 -7.51 20.15 -11.52
C ARG A 386 -7.21 18.85 -10.76
N PHE A 387 -6.06 18.24 -11.05
CA PHE A 387 -5.65 17.01 -10.38
C PHE A 387 -4.34 17.19 -9.64
N GLU A 388 -4.13 16.34 -8.64
CA GLU A 388 -2.88 16.29 -7.90
C GLU A 388 -2.40 14.85 -7.72
N VAL A 389 -1.10 14.63 -7.95
CA VAL A 389 -0.42 13.36 -7.76
C VAL A 389 0.65 13.50 -6.69
N GLY A 390 0.43 12.89 -5.54
CA GLY A 390 1.41 12.82 -4.46
C GLY A 390 2.35 11.64 -4.66
N PHE A 391 3.66 11.84 -4.51
CA PHE A 391 4.66 10.81 -4.63
C PHE A 391 5.79 10.95 -3.60
N TRP A 392 6.56 9.89 -3.42
CA TRP A 392 7.90 9.89 -2.86
C TRP A 392 8.83 9.15 -3.80
N HIS A 393 10.02 9.70 -4.01
CA HIS A 393 11.03 9.11 -4.87
C HIS A 393 12.41 9.21 -4.19
N ILE A 394 13.22 8.16 -4.25
CA ILE A 394 14.50 8.10 -3.55
C ILE A 394 15.48 9.23 -3.98
N LYS A 395 15.46 9.63 -5.26
CA LYS A 395 16.31 10.71 -5.81
C LYS A 395 15.64 12.08 -5.73
N TYR A 396 14.33 12.17 -5.98
CA TYR A 396 13.60 13.44 -6.09
C TYR A 396 12.82 13.83 -4.83
N GLY A 397 12.84 12.98 -3.79
CA GLY A 397 12.19 13.24 -2.52
C GLY A 397 10.65 13.19 -2.58
N ASP A 398 10.03 13.89 -1.67
CA ASP A 398 8.59 14.05 -1.58
C ASP A 398 8.10 15.18 -2.48
N GLY A 399 6.98 14.92 -3.18
CA GLY A 399 6.38 15.92 -4.03
C GLY A 399 4.88 15.71 -4.27
N THR A 400 4.23 16.76 -4.76
CA THR A 400 2.86 16.70 -5.28
C THR A 400 2.82 17.47 -6.58
N ILE A 401 2.63 16.75 -7.69
CA ILE A 401 2.47 17.34 -9.04
C ILE A 401 1.05 17.87 -9.16
N LEU A 402 0.90 19.12 -9.59
CA LEU A 402 -0.37 19.72 -9.96
C LEU A 402 -0.56 19.57 -11.47
N LEU A 403 -1.74 19.07 -11.88
CA LEU A 403 -2.12 18.88 -13.26
C LEU A 403 -3.35 19.74 -13.58
N ASP A 404 -3.48 20.20 -14.85
CA ASP A 404 -4.69 20.82 -15.36
C ASP A 404 -5.81 19.77 -15.63
N GLU A 405 -6.94 20.22 -16.15
CA GLU A 405 -8.08 19.33 -16.51
C GLU A 405 -7.71 18.34 -17.63
N GLU A 406 -6.78 18.70 -18.50
CA GLU A 406 -6.24 17.86 -19.57
C GLU A 406 -5.09 16.96 -19.11
N LEU A 407 -4.82 16.91 -17.80
CA LEU A 407 -3.77 16.11 -17.15
C LEU A 407 -2.32 16.52 -17.53
N ASN A 408 -2.10 17.77 -17.93
CA ASN A 408 -0.76 18.28 -18.16
C ASN A 408 -0.14 18.79 -16.84
N PRO A 409 1.14 18.52 -16.58
CA PRO A 409 1.83 19.09 -15.43
C PRO A 409 1.92 20.63 -15.54
N ILE A 410 1.32 21.35 -14.58
CA ILE A 410 1.29 22.82 -14.55
C ILE A 410 1.96 23.42 -13.32
N GLY A 411 2.35 22.57 -12.37
CA GLY A 411 2.98 23.05 -11.15
C GLY A 411 3.03 22.03 -10.03
N ARG A 412 2.99 22.52 -8.81
CA ARG A 412 3.07 21.71 -7.57
C ARG A 412 2.13 22.22 -6.50
N VAL A 413 1.81 21.31 -5.57
CA VAL A 413 1.08 21.66 -4.33
C VAL A 413 2.02 21.46 -3.15
N LEU A 414 2.21 22.49 -2.34
CA LEU A 414 2.89 22.37 -1.06
C LEU A 414 1.86 21.91 -0.03
N LYS A 415 2.02 20.69 0.46
CA LYS A 415 1.14 20.12 1.47
C LYS A 415 1.72 20.31 2.87
N SER A 416 0.84 20.52 3.86
CA SER A 416 1.22 20.38 5.25
C SER A 416 1.77 18.97 5.52
N GLU A 417 2.74 18.88 6.39
CA GLU A 417 3.15 17.57 6.91
C GLU A 417 2.01 16.96 7.73
N LYS A 418 1.34 15.93 7.19
CA LYS A 418 0.44 15.11 8.00
C LYS A 418 1.28 14.38 9.04
N LEU A 419 0.87 14.44 10.32
CA LEU A 419 1.60 13.88 11.47
C LEU A 419 2.07 12.43 11.26
N PHE A 420 1.40 11.67 10.41
CA PHE A 420 1.69 10.25 10.18
C PHE A 420 1.79 9.84 8.70
N SER A 421 1.80 10.77 7.75
CA SER A 421 1.95 10.40 6.33
C SER A 421 3.41 10.36 5.87
N ARG A 422 4.25 11.21 6.41
CA ARG A 422 5.69 11.29 6.08
C ARG A 422 6.55 10.49 7.05
N LYS A 423 6.17 10.49 8.33
CA LYS A 423 7.01 10.01 9.43
C LYS A 423 7.03 8.50 9.61
N PHE A 424 6.16 7.75 8.98
CA PHE A 424 6.18 6.29 9.10
C PHE A 424 7.19 5.58 8.19
N ASN A 425 7.80 6.27 7.23
CA ASN A 425 8.81 5.69 6.34
C ASN A 425 10.05 6.59 6.17
N ASP A 426 10.16 7.68 6.93
CA ASP A 426 11.26 8.63 6.81
C ASP A 426 12.30 8.37 7.90
N SER A 427 13.56 8.18 7.48
CA SER A 427 14.72 8.05 8.36
C SER A 427 14.99 9.30 9.21
N SER A 428 14.31 10.42 8.96
CA SER A 428 14.42 11.67 9.74
C SER A 428 13.56 11.67 11.00
N VAL A 429 12.63 10.72 11.18
CA VAL A 429 11.88 10.61 12.42
C VAL A 429 12.78 10.09 13.51
N LYS A 430 12.85 10.83 14.61
CA LYS A 430 13.58 10.42 15.80
C LYS A 430 12.97 9.12 16.32
N VAL A 431 13.71 8.04 16.12
CA VAL A 431 13.45 6.74 16.70
C VAL A 431 13.76 6.84 18.20
N GLU A 432 12.84 6.42 19.05
CA GLU A 432 13.02 6.44 20.50
C GLU A 432 13.95 5.31 20.95
N GLY A 433 13.92 4.18 20.22
CA GLY A 433 14.77 3.02 20.49
C GLY A 433 16.21 3.23 20.04
N ASN A 434 17.15 2.85 20.89
CA ASN A 434 18.59 2.94 20.59
C ASN A 434 19.10 1.66 19.89
N PHE A 435 18.59 1.37 18.68
CA PHE A 435 19.05 0.24 17.86
C PHE A 435 19.19 0.64 16.41
N PRO A 436 20.33 0.35 15.75
CA PRO A 436 20.57 0.75 14.36
C PRO A 436 19.53 0.17 13.39
N GLY A 437 19.00 1.01 12.51
CA GLY A 437 18.05 0.60 11.45
C GLY A 437 16.59 0.49 11.87
N LEU A 438 16.24 0.85 13.12
CA LEU A 438 14.84 0.99 13.51
C LEU A 438 14.15 2.08 12.67
N GLN A 439 12.90 1.82 12.35
CA GLN A 439 12.00 2.69 11.60
C GLN A 439 10.70 2.84 12.35
N VAL A 440 10.13 4.04 12.33
CA VAL A 440 8.77 4.25 12.81
C VAL A 440 7.77 3.72 11.80
N ILE A 441 6.83 2.90 12.28
CA ILE A 441 5.77 2.30 11.46
C ILE A 441 4.41 2.64 12.07
N GLY A 442 3.37 2.67 11.24
CA GLY A 442 2.01 2.85 11.70
C GLY A 442 0.99 2.03 10.94
N ALA A 443 -0.16 1.86 11.56
CA ALA A 443 -1.36 1.32 10.94
C ALA A 443 -2.48 2.35 11.05
N LYS A 444 -3.16 2.60 9.93
CA LYS A 444 -4.37 3.43 9.90
C LYS A 444 -5.53 2.63 10.48
N ASP A 445 -6.50 3.33 11.03
CA ASP A 445 -7.80 2.78 11.36
C ASP A 445 -8.51 2.36 10.05
N ILE A 446 -8.93 1.12 9.98
CA ILE A 446 -9.67 0.56 8.84
C ILE A 446 -11.19 0.62 9.02
N GLY A 447 -11.65 1.08 10.18
CA GLY A 447 -13.05 1.21 10.52
C GLY A 447 -13.58 2.64 10.40
N LYS A 448 -14.72 2.88 11.04
CA LYS A 448 -15.42 4.18 11.09
C LYS A 448 -15.65 4.58 12.54
N ASN A 449 -15.15 5.73 12.95
CA ASN A 449 -15.46 6.33 14.25
C ASN A 449 -16.60 7.35 14.14
N ASN A 450 -17.27 7.63 15.26
CA ASN A 450 -18.36 8.60 15.37
C ASN A 450 -17.88 10.00 15.80
N GLU A 451 -16.56 10.28 15.77
CA GLU A 451 -16.00 11.56 16.16
C GLU A 451 -15.56 12.39 14.93
N PRO A 452 -16.39 13.30 14.41
CA PRO A 452 -16.03 14.14 13.28
C PRO A 452 -14.76 14.96 13.58
N GLY A 453 -13.87 15.07 12.61
CA GLY A 453 -12.61 15.80 12.75
C GLY A 453 -11.52 15.06 13.51
N TYR A 454 -11.73 13.78 13.84
CA TYR A 454 -10.72 12.92 14.45
C TYR A 454 -10.42 11.70 13.60
N ARG A 455 -9.16 11.26 13.66
CA ARG A 455 -8.72 9.97 13.15
C ARG A 455 -7.81 9.27 14.15
N TYR A 456 -7.72 7.96 14.03
CA TYR A 456 -6.89 7.14 14.88
C TYR A 456 -5.80 6.43 14.08
N ALA A 457 -4.64 6.19 14.71
CA ALA A 457 -3.56 5.44 14.12
C ALA A 457 -2.73 4.72 15.19
N LEU A 458 -2.25 3.51 14.90
CA LEU A 458 -1.21 2.86 15.67
C LEU A 458 0.16 3.38 15.27
N LYS A 459 1.10 3.42 16.22
CA LYS A 459 2.53 3.73 16.00
C LYS A 459 3.39 2.76 16.80
N TRP A 460 4.42 2.23 16.18
CA TRP A 460 5.49 1.44 16.83
C TRP A 460 6.79 1.57 16.06
N GLU A 461 7.88 0.99 16.59
CA GLU A 461 9.17 0.97 15.93
C GLU A 461 9.59 -0.47 15.62
N THR A 462 10.22 -0.69 14.48
CA THR A 462 10.72 -2.01 14.08
C THR A 462 11.80 -1.88 13.00
N LEU A 463 12.59 -2.93 12.83
CA LEU A 463 13.44 -3.05 11.65
C LEU A 463 12.58 -3.20 10.38
N GLY A 464 13.11 -2.74 9.26
CA GLY A 464 12.47 -2.89 7.95
C GLY A 464 12.28 -4.35 7.51
N THR A 465 11.82 -4.55 6.30
CA THR A 465 11.71 -5.88 5.66
C THR A 465 13.09 -6.48 5.43
N ASN A 466 13.19 -7.82 5.39
CA ASN A 466 14.45 -8.55 5.19
C ASN A 466 14.30 -9.70 4.19
N ARG A 467 13.59 -9.47 3.07
CA ARG A 467 13.32 -10.52 2.08
C ARG A 467 12.65 -11.77 2.69
N ASP A 468 11.89 -11.59 3.78
CA ASP A 468 11.21 -12.65 4.54
C ASP A 468 12.18 -13.72 5.10
N LYS A 469 13.41 -13.31 5.38
CA LYS A 469 14.48 -14.14 5.95
C LYS A 469 14.75 -13.76 7.40
N PRO A 470 15.17 -14.72 8.24
CA PRO A 470 15.67 -14.44 9.59
C PRO A 470 16.80 -13.43 9.59
N ARG A 471 16.91 -12.67 10.67
CA ARG A 471 18.06 -11.82 10.98
C ARG A 471 18.93 -12.51 12.03
N GLU A 472 20.21 -12.29 11.93
CA GLU A 472 21.17 -12.68 12.97
C GLU A 472 20.99 -11.80 14.22
N LYS A 473 21.35 -12.35 15.37
CA LYS A 473 21.39 -11.59 16.64
C LYS A 473 22.60 -10.65 16.67
N PRO A 474 22.54 -9.51 17.38
CA PRO A 474 21.46 -9.12 18.29
C PRO A 474 20.23 -8.55 17.54
N TRP A 475 19.06 -8.75 18.13
CA TRP A 475 17.82 -8.13 17.67
C TRP A 475 17.50 -6.90 18.51
N PRO A 476 16.73 -5.93 17.99
CA PRO A 476 16.28 -4.81 18.80
C PRO A 476 15.44 -5.29 19.97
N PRO A 477 15.46 -4.59 21.10
CA PRO A 477 14.49 -4.81 22.16
C PRO A 477 13.08 -4.56 21.63
N ALA A 478 12.07 -5.08 22.35
CA ALA A 478 10.69 -4.79 22.05
C ALA A 478 10.43 -3.27 22.06
N SER A 479 9.60 -2.79 21.15
CA SER A 479 9.22 -1.38 21.08
C SER A 479 7.83 -1.15 21.66
N SER A 480 7.54 0.09 22.06
CA SER A 480 6.22 0.47 22.54
C SER A 480 5.23 0.58 21.40
N LEU A 481 4.02 0.03 21.59
CA LEU A 481 2.87 0.22 20.71
C LEU A 481 1.98 1.32 21.27
N TYR A 482 1.74 2.34 20.47
CA TYR A 482 0.88 3.47 20.84
C TYR A 482 -0.33 3.59 19.93
N LEU A 483 -1.47 3.98 20.50
CA LEU A 483 -2.60 4.55 19.77
C LEU A 483 -2.53 6.08 19.86
N TYR A 484 -2.67 6.72 18.71
CA TYR A 484 -2.75 8.16 18.56
C TYR A 484 -4.17 8.58 18.19
N LYS A 485 -4.77 9.49 18.96
CA LYS A 485 -5.95 10.27 18.59
C LYS A 485 -5.48 11.57 17.97
N ILE A 486 -5.84 11.81 16.74
CA ILE A 486 -5.34 12.91 15.93
C ILE A 486 -6.53 13.77 15.51
N LYS A 487 -6.47 15.05 15.88
CA LYS A 487 -7.43 16.05 15.44
C LYS A 487 -7.01 16.59 14.08
N THR A 488 -7.92 16.61 13.13
CA THR A 488 -7.75 17.19 11.81
C THR A 488 -8.52 18.51 11.76
N TYR A 489 -7.85 19.58 11.30
CA TYR A 489 -8.49 20.87 11.07
C TYR A 489 -8.70 21.01 9.56
N ASN A 490 -9.96 21.26 9.18
CA ASN A 490 -10.32 21.56 7.78
C ASN A 490 -9.99 23.01 7.44
#